data_a683d323e4a2e2edfb206abab58fc0e0
#
_entry.id   a683d323e4a2e2edfb206abab58fc0e0
#
_cell.length_a   1.000
_cell.length_b   1.000
_cell.length_c   1.000
_cell.angle_alpha   90.00
_cell.angle_beta   90.00
_cell.angle_gamma   90.00
#
_symmetry.space_group_name_H-M   'P 1'
#
loop_
_entity.id
_entity.type
_entity.pdbx_description
1 polymer ?
#
loop_
_entity_poly.entity_id
_entity_poly.type
_entity_poly.pdbx_seq_one_letter_code
_entity_poly.pdbx_strand_id
1 'polypeptide(L)'
;PYSVCTNMTTDRQDFVSGYYIFSAFPRGDGVNAYEHFLNCCEKLGIPDVTEQLQQMMILDYLICNQDRHFGNFGAIRDAVTLEWMGFAPIFDSGTSLWFDQYATKINALADAPAKPFAATQQEQLALAKKSLQTLDLTALDGCKDDVLAIFEQAHFGEPNRAQVLADALAARCKFLKEDTLI
;
A
#
# COMPACT_ATOMS: atom_id res chain seq x y z
N PRO A 1 -3.16 13.17 19.81
CA PRO A 1 -2.04 12.84 18.90
C PRO A 1 -2.16 13.62 17.62
N TYR A 2 -1.01 14.00 17.04
CA TYR A 2 -0.94 14.70 15.76
C TYR A 2 -0.10 13.85 14.80
N SER A 3 -0.49 13.80 13.54
CA SER A 3 0.35 13.28 12.45
C SER A 3 1.01 14.48 11.76
N VAL A 4 2.32 14.42 11.59
CA VAL A 4 3.09 15.44 10.87
C VAL A 4 3.82 14.75 9.72
N CYS A 5 3.63 15.23 8.52
CA CYS A 5 4.36 14.77 7.34
C CYS A 5 4.81 15.96 6.50
N THR A 6 5.87 15.76 5.72
CA THR A 6 6.27 16.72 4.71
C THR A 6 5.21 16.76 3.60
N ASN A 7 4.91 17.97 3.09
CA ASN A 7 4.05 18.08 1.91
C ASN A 7 4.71 17.34 0.72
N MET A 8 3.96 16.47 0.07
CA MET A 8 4.47 15.67 -1.06
C MET A 8 4.62 16.49 -2.34
N THR A 9 4.03 17.68 -2.40
CA THR A 9 4.08 18.57 -3.56
C THR A 9 4.65 19.93 -3.19
N THR A 10 5.29 20.57 -4.14
CA THR A 10 5.71 21.98 -4.09
C THR A 10 4.74 22.86 -4.88
N ASP A 11 4.96 24.19 -4.88
CA ASP A 11 4.14 25.15 -5.65
C ASP A 11 4.20 24.93 -7.18
N ARG A 12 5.13 24.09 -7.65
CA ARG A 12 5.30 23.73 -9.07
C ARG A 12 4.88 22.31 -9.40
N GLN A 13 4.22 21.62 -8.48
CA GLN A 13 3.84 20.23 -8.65
C GLN A 13 2.35 20.04 -8.39
N ASP A 14 1.69 19.33 -9.29
CA ASP A 14 0.32 18.86 -9.16
C ASP A 14 0.30 17.38 -8.78
N PHE A 15 -0.55 17.03 -7.83
CA PHE A 15 -0.93 15.64 -7.59
C PHE A 15 -2.17 15.28 -8.43
N VAL A 16 -2.06 14.23 -9.22
CA VAL A 16 -3.17 13.65 -9.98
C VAL A 16 -3.50 12.28 -9.40
N SER A 17 -4.68 12.16 -8.81
CA SER A 17 -5.08 10.90 -8.15
C SER A 17 -5.26 9.75 -9.14
N GLY A 18 -5.11 8.53 -8.65
CA GLY A 18 -5.36 7.31 -9.42
C GLY A 18 -6.75 7.27 -10.05
N TYR A 19 -7.74 7.91 -9.45
CA TYR A 19 -9.09 8.01 -10.01
C TYR A 19 -9.10 8.74 -11.37
N TYR A 20 -8.42 9.89 -11.47
CA TYR A 20 -8.34 10.64 -12.74
C TYR A 20 -7.51 9.90 -13.78
N ILE A 21 -6.43 9.24 -13.37
CA ILE A 21 -5.61 8.40 -14.26
C ILE A 21 -6.44 7.24 -14.80
N PHE A 22 -7.14 6.50 -13.92
CA PHE A 22 -8.00 5.36 -14.27
C PHE A 22 -9.13 5.76 -15.23
N SER A 23 -9.67 6.97 -15.05
CA SER A 23 -10.79 7.49 -15.82
C SER A 23 -10.38 8.18 -17.13
N ALA A 24 -9.07 8.32 -17.40
CA ALA A 24 -8.57 9.05 -18.56
C ALA A 24 -8.93 8.39 -19.92
N PHE A 25 -9.12 7.05 -19.91
CA PHE A 25 -9.48 6.29 -21.09
C PHE A 25 -10.58 5.27 -20.77
N PRO A 26 -11.41 4.87 -21.74
CA PRO A 26 -12.38 3.82 -21.55
C PRO A 26 -11.69 2.46 -21.32
N ARG A 27 -12.22 1.67 -20.39
CA ARG A 27 -11.74 0.32 -20.17
C ARG A 27 -12.27 -0.64 -21.23
N GLY A 28 -11.37 -1.41 -21.84
CA GLY A 28 -11.72 -2.42 -22.82
C GLY A 28 -12.49 -3.61 -22.19
N ASP A 29 -13.26 -4.31 -23.01
CA ASP A 29 -13.98 -5.51 -22.58
C ASP A 29 -13.00 -6.58 -22.10
N GLY A 30 -13.29 -7.19 -20.95
CA GLY A 30 -12.45 -8.26 -20.37
C GLY A 30 -11.15 -7.80 -19.72
N VAL A 31 -10.76 -6.53 -19.79
CA VAL A 31 -9.58 -5.98 -19.14
C VAL A 31 -9.87 -5.78 -17.65
N ASN A 32 -9.06 -6.33 -16.75
CA ASN A 32 -9.23 -6.10 -15.31
C ASN A 32 -8.80 -4.69 -14.89
N ALA A 33 -9.13 -4.29 -13.66
CA ALA A 33 -8.87 -2.92 -13.18
C ALA A 33 -7.37 -2.59 -13.09
N TYR A 34 -6.53 -3.56 -12.73
CA TYR A 34 -5.08 -3.38 -12.61
C TYR A 34 -4.44 -3.16 -13.99
N GLU A 35 -4.72 -4.04 -14.94
CA GLU A 35 -4.24 -3.91 -16.32
C GLU A 35 -4.72 -2.60 -16.97
N HIS A 36 -5.99 -2.24 -16.74
CA HIS A 36 -6.52 -0.98 -17.25
C HIS A 36 -5.77 0.22 -16.69
N PHE A 37 -5.49 0.23 -15.38
CA PHE A 37 -4.74 1.33 -14.76
C PHE A 37 -3.33 1.45 -15.35
N LEU A 38 -2.61 0.33 -15.51
CA LEU A 38 -1.28 0.34 -16.14
C LEU A 38 -1.33 0.83 -17.59
N ASN A 39 -2.33 0.40 -18.36
CA ASN A 39 -2.54 0.88 -19.73
C ASN A 39 -2.83 2.39 -19.79
N CYS A 40 -3.55 2.92 -18.82
CA CYS A 40 -3.78 4.37 -18.71
C CYS A 40 -2.47 5.11 -18.41
N CYS A 41 -1.66 4.59 -17.48
CA CYS A 41 -0.36 5.18 -17.13
C CYS A 41 0.59 5.18 -18.34
N GLU A 42 0.67 4.07 -19.06
CA GLU A 42 1.49 3.96 -20.28
C GLU A 42 1.07 4.99 -21.34
N LYS A 43 -0.23 5.08 -21.64
CA LYS A 43 -0.77 6.05 -22.61
C LYS A 43 -0.56 7.51 -22.20
N LEU A 44 -0.54 7.78 -20.90
CA LEU A 44 -0.27 9.13 -20.36
C LEU A 44 1.24 9.41 -20.27
N GLY A 45 2.11 8.41 -20.44
CA GLY A 45 3.56 8.57 -20.33
C GLY A 45 4.05 8.70 -18.89
N ILE A 46 3.32 8.14 -17.89
CA ILE A 46 3.74 8.18 -16.49
C ILE A 46 4.86 7.13 -16.28
N PRO A 47 6.08 7.53 -15.85
CA PRO A 47 7.19 6.59 -15.70
C PRO A 47 7.09 5.73 -14.43
N ASP A 48 7.75 4.57 -14.44
CA ASP A 48 8.05 3.69 -13.30
C ASP A 48 6.86 3.24 -12.43
N VAL A 49 5.64 3.28 -12.97
CA VAL A 49 4.40 3.04 -12.22
C VAL A 49 4.31 1.61 -11.71
N THR A 50 4.68 0.62 -12.52
CA THR A 50 4.41 -0.79 -12.20
C THR A 50 5.09 -1.22 -10.91
N GLU A 51 6.37 -0.91 -10.76
CA GLU A 51 7.14 -1.29 -9.59
C GLU A 51 6.62 -0.59 -8.33
N GLN A 52 6.42 0.72 -8.40
CA GLN A 52 5.94 1.51 -7.26
C GLN A 52 4.53 1.13 -6.83
N LEU A 53 3.66 0.82 -7.80
CA LEU A 53 2.31 0.33 -7.53
C LEU A 53 2.33 -1.04 -6.85
N GLN A 54 3.22 -1.93 -7.28
CA GLN A 54 3.36 -3.26 -6.67
C GLN A 54 3.98 -3.17 -5.26
N GLN A 55 4.96 -2.29 -5.04
CA GLN A 55 5.49 -2.01 -3.69
C GLN A 55 4.41 -1.46 -2.75
N MET A 56 3.53 -0.58 -3.24
CA MET A 56 2.39 -0.09 -2.47
C MET A 56 1.45 -1.25 -2.06
N MET A 57 1.13 -2.17 -2.98
CA MET A 57 0.28 -3.32 -2.67
C MET A 57 0.93 -4.28 -1.66
N ILE A 58 2.24 -4.47 -1.73
CA ILE A 58 3.01 -5.27 -0.76
C ILE A 58 2.96 -4.60 0.62
N LEU A 59 3.17 -3.29 0.68
CA LEU A 59 3.05 -2.53 1.94
C LEU A 59 1.64 -2.61 2.51
N ASP A 60 0.60 -2.40 1.69
CA ASP A 60 -0.79 -2.47 2.12
C ASP A 60 -1.15 -3.88 2.67
N TYR A 61 -0.62 -4.94 2.06
CA TYR A 61 -0.72 -6.28 2.62
C TYR A 61 -0.03 -6.36 3.98
N LEU A 62 1.22 -5.90 4.09
CA LEU A 62 2.02 -5.97 5.31
C LEU A 62 1.32 -5.32 6.51
N ILE A 63 0.83 -4.10 6.32
CA ILE A 63 0.18 -3.31 7.38
C ILE A 63 -1.34 -3.56 7.50
N CYS A 64 -1.90 -4.48 6.71
CA CYS A 64 -3.34 -4.73 6.64
C CYS A 64 -4.16 -3.47 6.32
N ASN A 65 -3.73 -2.67 5.34
CA ASN A 65 -4.52 -1.54 4.89
C ASN A 65 -5.71 -2.02 4.05
N GLN A 66 -6.92 -1.59 4.43
CA GLN A 66 -8.17 -2.05 3.81
C GLN A 66 -8.84 -0.99 2.92
N ASP A 67 -8.28 0.22 2.86
CA ASP A 67 -8.94 1.34 2.15
C ASP A 67 -8.03 2.06 1.14
N ARG A 68 -7.17 1.34 0.43
CA ARG A 68 -6.39 1.87 -0.68
C ARG A 68 -7.26 2.09 -1.92
N HIS A 69 -8.17 3.05 -1.89
CA HIS A 69 -8.96 3.38 -3.07
C HIS A 69 -8.20 4.31 -4.03
N PHE A 70 -8.71 4.50 -5.25
CA PHE A 70 -8.07 5.31 -6.30
C PHE A 70 -7.80 6.78 -5.93
N GLY A 71 -8.36 7.30 -4.85
CA GLY A 71 -8.05 8.64 -4.32
C GLY A 71 -6.79 8.68 -3.45
N ASN A 72 -6.31 7.52 -2.95
CA ASN A 72 -5.25 7.41 -1.95
C ASN A 72 -3.88 7.06 -2.55
N PHE A 73 -3.73 7.19 -3.84
CA PHE A 73 -2.47 7.10 -4.60
C PHE A 73 -2.62 7.80 -5.94
N GLY A 74 -1.52 8.04 -6.64
CA GLY A 74 -1.55 8.70 -7.92
C GLY A 74 -0.15 9.07 -8.41
N ALA A 75 -0.06 10.08 -9.26
CA ALA A 75 1.19 10.54 -9.84
C ALA A 75 1.36 12.04 -9.67
N ILE A 76 2.62 12.49 -9.70
CA ILE A 76 3.00 13.90 -9.65
C ILE A 76 3.42 14.35 -11.04
N ARG A 77 3.03 15.55 -11.41
CA ARG A 77 3.48 16.23 -12.62
C ARG A 77 3.90 17.67 -12.33
N ASP A 78 4.72 18.23 -13.18
CA ASP A 78 5.01 19.66 -13.16
C ASP A 78 3.73 20.45 -13.53
N ALA A 79 3.37 21.45 -12.71
CA ALA A 79 2.13 22.21 -12.88
C ALA A 79 2.16 23.18 -14.08
N VAL A 80 3.35 23.45 -14.67
CA VAL A 80 3.53 24.38 -15.80
C VAL A 80 3.73 23.63 -17.10
N THR A 81 4.67 22.66 -17.13
CA THR A 81 4.97 21.88 -18.33
C THR A 81 4.02 20.71 -18.53
N LEU A 82 3.31 20.28 -17.48
CA LEU A 82 2.46 19.10 -17.39
C LEU A 82 3.21 17.78 -17.60
N GLU A 83 4.54 17.80 -17.55
CA GLU A 83 5.37 16.60 -17.64
C GLU A 83 5.23 15.76 -16.38
N TRP A 84 5.08 14.45 -16.56
CA TRP A 84 4.99 13.52 -15.45
C TRP A 84 6.34 13.32 -14.76
N MET A 85 6.33 13.40 -13.44
CA MET A 85 7.52 13.23 -12.59
C MET A 85 7.60 11.82 -11.98
N GLY A 86 6.52 11.05 -12.03
CA GLY A 86 6.42 9.69 -11.52
C GLY A 86 5.27 9.48 -10.54
N PHE A 87 5.28 8.34 -9.90
CA PHE A 87 4.27 7.99 -8.90
C PHE A 87 4.44 8.84 -7.63
N ALA A 88 3.33 9.20 -6.99
CA ALA A 88 3.37 9.96 -5.76
C ALA A 88 3.86 9.09 -4.58
N PRO A 89 4.49 9.67 -3.55
CA PRO A 89 4.75 8.96 -2.30
C PRO A 89 3.49 8.32 -1.74
N ILE A 90 3.63 7.19 -1.06
CA ILE A 90 2.49 6.50 -0.43
C ILE A 90 1.97 7.35 0.74
N PHE A 91 0.66 7.55 0.77
CA PHE A 91 -0.04 8.30 1.82
C PHE A 91 -1.36 7.62 2.18
N ASP A 92 -2.05 8.14 3.19
CA ASP A 92 -3.36 7.67 3.67
C ASP A 92 -3.40 6.16 3.95
N SER A 93 -2.61 5.75 4.93
CA SER A 93 -2.60 4.38 5.45
C SER A 93 -3.31 4.27 6.82
N GLY A 94 -4.24 5.18 7.12
CA GLY A 94 -4.90 5.26 8.44
C GLY A 94 -5.86 4.11 8.75
N THR A 95 -6.34 3.39 7.74
CA THR A 95 -7.21 2.21 7.90
C THR A 95 -6.43 0.90 7.94
N SER A 96 -5.29 0.92 8.65
CA SER A 96 -4.36 -0.18 8.76
C SER A 96 -4.35 -0.80 10.17
N LEU A 97 -3.59 -1.88 10.34
CA LEU A 97 -3.28 -2.49 11.63
C LEU A 97 -4.53 -2.93 12.39
N TRP A 98 -5.53 -3.45 11.67
CA TRP A 98 -6.79 -3.92 12.27
C TRP A 98 -7.41 -2.87 13.20
N PHE A 99 -7.43 -1.61 12.75
CA PHE A 99 -7.84 -0.46 13.54
C PHE A 99 -9.26 -0.59 14.12
N ASP A 100 -10.13 -1.32 13.43
CA ASP A 100 -11.54 -1.56 13.74
C ASP A 100 -11.80 -2.87 14.51
N GLN A 101 -10.74 -3.62 14.88
CA GLN A 101 -10.85 -4.90 15.56
C GLN A 101 -10.27 -4.84 16.96
N TYR A 102 -10.87 -5.59 17.89
CA TYR A 102 -10.26 -5.86 19.18
C TYR A 102 -9.05 -6.79 19.03
N ALA A 103 -8.02 -6.62 19.87
CA ALA A 103 -6.80 -7.44 19.84
C ALA A 103 -7.10 -8.96 19.86
N THR A 104 -8.10 -9.37 20.62
CA THR A 104 -8.54 -10.78 20.73
C THR A 104 -9.16 -11.35 19.45
N LYS A 105 -9.46 -10.50 18.46
CA LYS A 105 -10.07 -10.89 17.17
C LYS A 105 -9.08 -10.84 16.01
N ILE A 106 -7.90 -10.28 16.22
CA ILE A 106 -6.89 -10.16 15.17
C ILE A 106 -6.41 -11.55 14.75
N ASN A 107 -6.60 -11.86 13.48
CA ASN A 107 -5.97 -12.99 12.80
C ASN A 107 -5.08 -12.45 11.70
N ALA A 108 -3.76 -12.44 11.92
CA ALA A 108 -2.78 -11.81 11.06
C ALA A 108 -2.81 -12.30 9.60
N LEU A 109 -3.05 -13.60 9.41
CA LEU A 109 -3.00 -14.24 8.08
C LEU A 109 -4.39 -14.47 7.48
N ALA A 110 -5.47 -14.06 8.17
CA ALA A 110 -6.78 -14.06 7.55
C ALA A 110 -6.79 -13.12 6.36
N ASP A 111 -7.43 -13.57 5.28
CA ASP A 111 -7.58 -12.74 4.10
C ASP A 111 -8.55 -11.58 4.39
N ALA A 112 -8.06 -10.37 4.24
CA ALA A 112 -8.80 -9.15 4.54
C ALA A 112 -9.29 -8.50 3.23
N PRO A 113 -10.35 -7.66 3.30
CA PRO A 113 -10.77 -6.86 2.14
C PRO A 113 -9.63 -6.00 1.61
N ALA A 114 -9.60 -5.80 0.30
CA ALA A 114 -8.65 -4.93 -0.37
C ALA A 114 -9.32 -4.06 -1.44
N LYS A 115 -8.63 -3.02 -1.84
CA LYS A 115 -8.94 -2.06 -2.92
C LYS A 115 -7.62 -1.63 -3.56
N PRO A 116 -7.64 -1.11 -4.78
CA PRO A 116 -8.78 -1.00 -5.70
C PRO A 116 -8.83 -2.12 -6.75
N PHE A 117 -7.81 -3.00 -6.81
CA PHE A 117 -7.60 -3.90 -7.95
C PHE A 117 -8.14 -5.31 -7.73
N ALA A 118 -8.34 -5.71 -6.48
CA ALA A 118 -8.89 -7.01 -6.11
C ALA A 118 -9.84 -6.88 -4.90
N ALA A 119 -10.60 -7.94 -4.63
CA ALA A 119 -11.54 -7.95 -3.52
C ALA A 119 -10.85 -8.24 -2.18
N THR A 120 -9.73 -8.98 -2.22
CA THR A 120 -9.00 -9.40 -1.03
C THR A 120 -7.51 -9.07 -1.13
N GLN A 121 -6.84 -9.03 0.04
CA GLN A 121 -5.42 -8.70 0.11
C GLN A 121 -4.53 -9.77 -0.53
N GLN A 122 -4.90 -11.05 -0.45
CA GLN A 122 -4.13 -12.11 -1.09
C GLN A 122 -4.26 -12.05 -2.62
N GLU A 123 -5.47 -11.81 -3.14
CA GLU A 123 -5.67 -11.58 -4.58
C GLU A 123 -4.89 -10.35 -5.07
N GLN A 124 -4.88 -9.27 -4.30
CA GLN A 124 -4.14 -8.05 -4.65
C GLN A 124 -2.63 -8.25 -4.58
N LEU A 125 -2.13 -8.97 -3.56
CA LEU A 125 -0.72 -9.33 -3.44
C LEU A 125 -0.25 -10.19 -4.62
N ALA A 126 -1.10 -11.08 -5.14
CA ALA A 126 -0.77 -11.89 -6.33
C ALA A 126 -0.44 -11.04 -7.58
N LEU A 127 -1.01 -9.82 -7.70
CA LEU A 127 -0.67 -8.86 -8.75
C LEU A 127 0.75 -8.28 -8.58
N ALA A 128 1.30 -8.31 -7.37
CA ALA A 128 2.61 -7.79 -7.03
C ALA A 128 3.72 -8.86 -6.95
N LYS A 129 3.42 -10.10 -7.32
CA LYS A 129 4.33 -11.25 -7.15
C LYS A 129 5.71 -11.03 -7.78
N LYS A 130 5.78 -10.37 -8.94
CA LYS A 130 7.06 -10.08 -9.61
C LYS A 130 7.95 -9.15 -8.79
N SER A 131 7.43 -8.07 -8.26
CA SER A 131 8.19 -7.15 -7.39
C SER A 131 8.53 -7.81 -6.05
N LEU A 132 7.62 -8.62 -5.50
CA LEU A 132 7.89 -9.34 -4.27
C LEU A 132 9.12 -10.25 -4.39
N GLN A 133 9.32 -10.92 -5.54
CA GLN A 133 10.48 -11.79 -5.79
C GLN A 133 11.82 -11.03 -5.91
N THR A 134 11.80 -9.74 -6.20
CA THR A 134 12.99 -8.89 -6.38
C THR A 134 13.26 -7.96 -5.21
N LEU A 135 12.28 -7.82 -4.31
CA LEU A 135 12.38 -6.91 -3.17
C LEU A 135 13.28 -7.50 -2.08
N ASP A 136 14.20 -6.69 -1.58
CA ASP A 136 15.00 -7.06 -0.41
C ASP A 136 14.15 -6.99 0.86
N LEU A 137 13.67 -8.15 1.29
CA LEU A 137 12.87 -8.29 2.52
C LEU A 137 13.72 -8.43 3.79
N THR A 138 15.06 -8.42 3.69
CA THR A 138 15.93 -8.45 4.89
C THR A 138 15.79 -7.19 5.73
N ALA A 139 15.42 -6.05 5.10
CA ALA A 139 15.09 -4.81 5.80
C ALA A 139 13.93 -4.97 6.82
N LEU A 140 13.13 -6.03 6.71
CA LEU A 140 12.07 -6.36 7.67
C LEU A 140 12.56 -7.23 8.84
N ASP A 141 13.86 -7.59 8.88
CA ASP A 141 14.42 -8.33 10.01
C ASP A 141 14.43 -7.46 11.27
N GLY A 142 13.90 -7.99 12.36
CA GLY A 142 13.77 -7.22 13.60
C GLY A 142 12.59 -6.26 13.67
N CYS A 143 11.80 -6.10 12.59
CA CYS A 143 10.67 -5.16 12.55
C CYS A 143 9.66 -5.33 13.69
N LYS A 144 9.55 -6.54 14.27
CA LYS A 144 8.70 -6.81 15.43
C LYS A 144 9.10 -5.97 16.63
N ASP A 145 10.39 -5.92 16.95
CA ASP A 145 10.90 -5.21 18.13
C ASP A 145 10.79 -3.71 17.94
N ASP A 146 11.07 -3.21 16.73
CA ASP A 146 10.91 -1.78 16.38
C ASP A 146 9.45 -1.34 16.49
N VAL A 147 8.54 -2.13 15.94
CA VAL A 147 7.11 -1.87 15.97
C VAL A 147 6.56 -1.94 17.39
N LEU A 148 7.00 -2.94 18.17
CA LEU A 148 6.61 -3.05 19.57
C LEU A 148 7.05 -1.81 20.37
N ALA A 149 8.31 -1.37 20.21
CA ALA A 149 8.83 -0.18 20.86
C ALA A 149 8.04 1.11 20.51
N ILE A 150 7.54 1.23 19.27
CA ILE A 150 6.68 2.33 18.86
C ILE A 150 5.29 2.21 19.51
N PHE A 151 4.70 1.03 19.52
CA PHE A 151 3.34 0.81 20.00
C PHE A 151 3.24 0.85 21.53
N GLU A 152 4.29 0.48 22.27
CA GLU A 152 4.33 0.62 23.73
C GLU A 152 4.27 2.08 24.18
N GLN A 153 4.69 3.02 23.33
CA GLN A 153 4.55 4.46 23.59
C GLN A 153 3.13 4.97 23.33
N ALA A 154 2.32 4.20 22.60
CA ALA A 154 0.94 4.54 22.33
C ALA A 154 0.02 4.06 23.47
N HIS A 155 -0.89 4.92 23.91
CA HIS A 155 -1.87 4.56 24.93
C HIS A 155 -3.07 3.90 24.27
N PHE A 156 -2.96 2.62 23.96
CA PHE A 156 -4.12 1.82 23.54
C PHE A 156 -5.03 1.57 24.74
N GLY A 157 -6.33 1.76 24.54
CA GLY A 157 -7.33 1.47 25.57
C GLY A 157 -7.53 -0.02 25.86
N GLU A 158 -6.78 -0.91 25.17
CA GLU A 158 -6.90 -2.36 25.23
C GLU A 158 -5.57 -2.99 25.69
N PRO A 159 -5.60 -3.84 26.72
CA PRO A 159 -4.41 -4.55 27.18
C PRO A 159 -3.77 -5.42 26.07
N ASN A 160 -2.44 -5.47 26.06
CA ASN A 160 -1.63 -6.27 25.13
C ASN A 160 -1.80 -5.94 23.63
N ARG A 161 -2.53 -4.89 23.24
CA ARG A 161 -2.74 -4.56 21.83
C ARG A 161 -1.42 -4.33 21.10
N ALA A 162 -0.46 -3.64 21.72
CA ALA A 162 0.86 -3.41 21.12
C ALA A 162 1.55 -4.74 20.75
N GLN A 163 1.58 -5.68 21.67
CA GLN A 163 2.17 -7.00 21.44
C GLN A 163 1.45 -7.77 20.33
N VAL A 164 0.12 -7.78 20.35
CA VAL A 164 -0.68 -8.49 19.32
C VAL A 164 -0.44 -7.89 17.93
N LEU A 165 -0.35 -6.57 17.80
CA LEU A 165 -0.06 -5.91 16.53
C LEU A 165 1.37 -6.21 16.04
N ALA A 166 2.36 -6.18 16.94
CA ALA A 166 3.74 -6.52 16.59
C ALA A 166 3.86 -7.99 16.14
N ASP A 167 3.19 -8.92 16.82
CA ASP A 167 3.14 -10.34 16.45
C ASP A 167 2.43 -10.54 15.10
N ALA A 168 1.36 -9.81 14.84
CA ALA A 168 0.61 -9.89 13.58
C ALA A 168 1.44 -9.39 12.40
N LEU A 169 2.15 -8.26 12.56
CA LEU A 169 3.07 -7.76 11.54
C LEU A 169 4.22 -8.74 11.28
N ALA A 170 4.83 -9.28 12.33
CA ALA A 170 5.89 -10.28 12.19
C ALA A 170 5.41 -11.53 11.43
N ALA A 171 4.19 -11.98 11.69
CA ALA A 171 3.60 -13.11 10.96
C ALA A 171 3.43 -12.81 9.46
N ARG A 172 3.01 -11.59 9.09
CA ARG A 172 2.91 -11.15 7.68
C ARG A 172 4.28 -10.97 7.03
N CYS A 173 5.27 -10.42 7.75
CA CYS A 173 6.65 -10.36 7.27
C CYS A 173 7.19 -11.77 6.95
N LYS A 174 6.95 -12.72 7.85
CA LYS A 174 7.35 -14.12 7.65
C LYS A 174 6.66 -14.72 6.43
N PHE A 175 5.35 -14.53 6.28
CA PHE A 175 4.58 -15.01 5.13
C PHE A 175 5.13 -14.47 3.81
N LEU A 176 5.41 -13.15 3.72
CA LEU A 176 5.99 -12.55 2.51
C LEU A 176 7.34 -13.17 2.15
N LYS A 177 8.20 -13.45 3.14
CA LYS A 177 9.52 -14.08 2.92
C LYS A 177 9.40 -15.53 2.46
N GLU A 178 8.43 -16.27 2.97
CA GLU A 178 8.20 -17.67 2.60
C GLU A 178 7.58 -17.78 1.20
N ASP A 179 6.65 -16.89 0.84
CA ASP A 179 5.99 -16.87 -0.49
C ASP A 179 6.97 -16.46 -1.62
N THR A 180 8.05 -15.73 -1.30
CA THR A 180 9.12 -15.42 -2.28
C THR A 180 9.99 -16.62 -2.64
N LEU A 181 9.95 -17.69 -1.84
CA LEU A 181 10.78 -18.90 -2.04
C LEU A 181 10.09 -19.96 -2.93
N ILE A 182 8.83 -19.75 -3.35
CA ILE A 182 8.04 -20.62 -4.23
C ILE A 182 7.84 -19.95 -5.59
#